data_d029c13201cae787e86cbef783debe43
#
_entry.id   d029c13201cae787e86cbef783debe43
#
_cell.length_a   1.000
_cell.length_b   1.000
_cell.length_c   1.000
_cell.angle_alpha   90.00
_cell.angle_beta   90.00
_cell.angle_gamma   90.00
#
_symmetry.space_group_name_H-M   'P 1'
#
loop_
_entity.id
_entity.type
_entity.pdbx_description
1 polymer ?
#
loop_
_entity_poly.entity_id
_entity_poly.type
_entity_poly.pdbx_seq_one_letter_code
_entity_poly.pdbx_strand_id
1 'polypeptide(L)'
;MELNGLISLNLSRNLLTRRITSEISLLESLNSLDLSKNQLCGGIPSSISRINSLSFLSLSNNNLSGEIPTGSQLNTFNATSYEVNPSLCGFPLPNKCLGEEMTWNSVENRGNEHVGIQE
;
A
#
# COMPACT_ATOMS: atom_id res chain seq x y z
N MET A 1 -9.97 23.79 -10.41
CA MET A 1 -10.31 22.80 -11.41
C MET A 1 -10.71 21.49 -10.73
N GLU A 2 -11.79 20.92 -11.20
CA GLU A 2 -12.25 19.65 -10.68
C GLU A 2 -11.83 18.52 -11.58
N LEU A 3 -11.38 17.43 -10.94
CA LEU A 3 -10.92 16.24 -11.67
C LEU A 3 -11.78 15.01 -11.37
N ASN A 4 -13.00 15.24 -10.88
CA ASN A 4 -13.86 14.13 -10.49
C ASN A 4 -14.33 13.28 -11.68
N GLY A 5 -14.17 13.78 -12.90
CA GLY A 5 -14.47 13.00 -14.09
C GLY A 5 -13.26 12.27 -14.67
N LEU A 6 -12.08 12.38 -14.03
CA LEU A 6 -10.88 11.74 -14.52
C LEU A 6 -10.99 10.23 -14.38
N ILE A 7 -10.73 9.52 -15.46
CA ILE A 7 -10.89 8.06 -15.52
C ILE A 7 -9.55 7.34 -15.36
N SER A 8 -8.50 7.90 -15.92
CA SER A 8 -7.20 7.25 -15.92
C SER A 8 -6.12 8.27 -15.59
N LEU A 9 -5.23 7.91 -14.67
CA LEU A 9 -4.12 8.77 -14.29
C LEU A 9 -2.86 7.94 -14.26
N ASN A 10 -1.91 8.29 -15.12
CA ASN A 10 -0.64 7.61 -15.18
C ASN A 10 0.49 8.62 -14.99
N LEU A 11 1.08 8.61 -13.81
CA LEU A 11 2.23 9.44 -13.47
C LEU A 11 3.47 8.60 -13.20
N SER A 12 3.50 7.39 -13.75
CA SER A 12 4.63 6.49 -13.56
C SER A 12 5.91 7.07 -14.16
N ARG A 13 7.05 6.56 -13.67
CA ARG A 13 8.37 6.89 -14.19
C ARG A 13 8.67 8.38 -14.12
N ASN A 14 8.33 8.98 -12.99
CA ASN A 14 8.63 10.38 -12.71
C ASN A 14 9.54 10.44 -11.48
N LEU A 15 9.63 11.61 -10.87
CA LEU A 15 10.45 11.82 -9.69
C LEU A 15 9.62 12.34 -8.52
N LEU A 16 8.38 11.88 -8.44
CA LEU A 16 7.48 12.29 -7.36
C LEU A 16 8.01 11.78 -6.02
N THR A 17 8.06 12.65 -5.02
CA THR A 17 8.75 12.34 -3.77
C THR A 17 7.89 12.41 -2.53
N ARG A 18 6.68 12.93 -2.61
CA ARG A 18 5.88 13.19 -1.43
C ARG A 18 4.96 12.02 -1.13
N ARG A 19 4.17 12.18 -0.08
CA ARG A 19 3.17 11.19 0.29
C ARG A 19 1.99 11.23 -0.67
N ILE A 20 1.34 10.10 -0.81
CA ILE A 20 0.02 10.06 -1.43
C ILE A 20 -0.95 10.53 -0.36
N THR A 21 -1.65 11.63 -0.61
CA THR A 21 -2.54 12.19 0.41
C THR A 21 -3.91 11.54 0.35
N SER A 22 -4.68 11.69 1.43
CA SER A 22 -6.02 11.13 1.49
C SER A 22 -6.96 11.75 0.46
N GLU A 23 -6.58 12.91 -0.08
CA GLU A 23 -7.39 13.57 -1.10
C GLU A 23 -7.43 12.83 -2.42
N ILE A 24 -6.62 11.78 -2.57
CA ILE A 24 -6.68 10.94 -3.76
C ILE A 24 -8.10 10.41 -3.96
N SER A 25 -8.86 10.22 -2.89
CA SER A 25 -10.23 9.71 -2.98
C SER A 25 -11.20 10.69 -3.64
N LEU A 26 -10.79 11.94 -3.83
CA LEU A 26 -11.62 12.90 -4.54
C LEU A 26 -11.69 12.60 -6.04
N LEU A 27 -10.80 11.76 -6.55
CA LEU A 27 -10.83 11.31 -7.94
C LEU A 27 -11.80 10.14 -8.06
N GLU A 28 -13.07 10.43 -7.91
CA GLU A 28 -14.11 9.42 -7.67
C GLU A 28 -14.38 8.52 -8.86
N SER A 29 -14.10 8.99 -10.07
CA SER A 29 -14.37 8.21 -11.28
C SER A 29 -13.15 7.44 -11.76
N LEU A 30 -12.09 7.43 -10.99
CA LEU A 30 -10.82 6.86 -11.43
C LEU A 30 -10.94 5.35 -11.59
N ASN A 31 -10.62 4.88 -12.76
CA ASN A 31 -10.63 3.45 -13.10
C ASN A 31 -9.22 2.88 -13.08
N SER A 32 -8.22 3.69 -13.42
CA SER A 32 -6.84 3.26 -13.53
C SER A 32 -5.92 4.29 -12.90
N LEU A 33 -5.06 3.83 -11.99
CA LEU A 33 -4.10 4.68 -11.31
C LEU A 33 -2.73 4.01 -11.34
N ASP A 34 -1.77 4.67 -11.98
CA ASP A 34 -0.41 4.17 -12.06
C ASP A 34 0.55 5.23 -11.55
N LEU A 35 1.08 5.00 -10.35
CA LEU A 35 2.07 5.87 -9.72
C LEU A 35 3.40 5.14 -9.55
N SER A 36 3.61 4.07 -10.29
CA SER A 36 4.80 3.26 -10.13
C SER A 36 6.07 4.00 -10.56
N LYS A 37 7.21 3.52 -10.05
CA LYS A 37 8.52 4.02 -10.45
C LYS A 37 8.67 5.50 -10.20
N ASN A 38 8.40 5.86 -8.96
CA ASN A 38 8.62 7.20 -8.44
C ASN A 38 9.40 7.06 -7.13
N GLN A 39 9.39 8.10 -6.32
CA GLN A 39 10.03 8.11 -5.01
C GLN A 39 9.02 8.49 -3.93
N LEU A 40 7.78 8.05 -4.12
CA LEU A 40 6.73 8.33 -3.15
C LEU A 40 7.03 7.66 -1.83
N CYS A 41 6.68 8.30 -0.74
CA CYS A 41 7.00 7.81 0.59
C CYS A 41 5.78 7.86 1.50
N GLY A 42 5.98 7.37 2.73
CA GLY A 42 4.90 7.32 3.71
C GLY A 42 3.93 6.20 3.44
N GLY A 43 2.84 6.18 4.17
CA GLY A 43 1.84 5.12 4.05
C GLY A 43 0.90 5.32 2.88
N ILE A 44 0.29 4.23 2.46
CA ILE A 44 -0.78 4.28 1.46
C ILE A 44 -2.04 4.72 2.21
N PRO A 45 -2.70 5.80 1.78
CA PRO A 45 -3.89 6.27 2.48
C PRO A 45 -5.04 5.27 2.34
N SER A 46 -5.71 4.99 3.45
CA SER A 46 -6.84 4.05 3.42
C SER A 46 -7.99 4.57 2.56
N SER A 47 -8.04 5.88 2.35
CA SER A 47 -9.11 6.48 1.54
C SER A 47 -9.09 6.00 0.09
N ILE A 48 -7.97 5.44 -0.36
CA ILE A 48 -7.90 4.92 -1.73
C ILE A 48 -8.94 3.82 -1.94
N SER A 49 -9.35 3.14 -0.87
CA SER A 49 -10.38 2.10 -0.95
C SER A 49 -11.76 2.66 -1.28
N ARG A 50 -11.93 3.98 -1.19
CA ARG A 50 -13.20 4.61 -1.53
C ARG A 50 -13.38 4.86 -3.01
N ILE A 51 -12.35 4.64 -3.80
CA ILE A 51 -12.45 4.81 -5.25
C ILE A 51 -13.04 3.52 -5.82
N ASN A 52 -14.36 3.44 -5.80
CA ASN A 52 -15.05 2.18 -6.09
C ASN A 52 -14.84 1.68 -7.51
N SER A 53 -14.56 2.58 -8.42
CA SER A 53 -14.40 2.22 -9.84
C SER A 53 -12.97 1.77 -10.17
N LEU A 54 -12.07 1.79 -9.20
CA LEU A 54 -10.66 1.51 -9.47
C LEU A 54 -10.47 0.03 -9.80
N SER A 55 -10.00 -0.25 -11.02
CA SER A 55 -9.78 -1.62 -11.47
C SER A 55 -8.32 -1.91 -11.78
N PHE A 56 -7.50 -0.89 -11.93
CA PHE A 56 -6.06 -1.05 -12.08
C PHE A 56 -5.34 -0.13 -11.12
N LEU A 57 -4.38 -0.68 -10.38
CA LEU A 57 -3.58 0.07 -9.43
C LEU A 57 -2.14 -0.40 -9.50
N SER A 58 -1.21 0.53 -9.66
CA SER A 58 0.19 0.21 -9.51
C SER A 58 0.89 1.27 -8.67
N LEU A 59 1.38 0.84 -7.52
CA LEU A 59 2.19 1.65 -6.61
C LEU A 59 3.59 1.06 -6.48
N SER A 60 3.95 0.16 -7.36
CA SER A 60 5.21 -0.56 -7.27
C SER A 60 6.41 0.37 -7.48
N ASN A 61 7.57 -0.06 -7.01
CA ASN A 61 8.82 0.67 -7.23
C ASN A 61 8.74 2.11 -6.69
N ASN A 62 8.47 2.21 -5.42
CA ASN A 62 8.45 3.48 -4.69
C ASN A 62 9.16 3.27 -3.37
N ASN A 63 8.95 4.17 -2.43
CA ASN A 63 9.52 4.06 -1.08
C ASN A 63 8.40 4.11 -0.04
N LEU A 64 7.28 3.50 -0.38
CA LEU A 64 6.13 3.49 0.52
C LEU A 64 6.38 2.57 1.71
N SER A 65 5.70 2.83 2.81
CA SER A 65 5.96 2.12 4.05
C SER A 65 4.67 1.82 4.81
N GLY A 66 4.79 0.96 5.80
CA GLY A 66 3.68 0.63 6.67
C GLY A 66 2.82 -0.48 6.11
N GLU A 67 1.67 -0.66 6.72
CA GLU A 67 0.76 -1.74 6.34
C GLU A 67 -0.12 -1.31 5.17
N ILE A 68 -0.25 -2.22 4.19
CA ILE A 68 -1.15 -1.99 3.08
C ILE A 68 -2.57 -1.96 3.63
N PRO A 69 -3.35 -0.91 3.33
CA PRO A 69 -4.71 -0.84 3.85
C PRO A 69 -5.59 -1.95 3.28
N THR A 70 -6.62 -2.32 4.03
CA THR A 70 -7.57 -3.33 3.62
C THR A 70 -8.86 -2.65 3.17
N GLY A 71 -9.65 -3.39 2.40
CA GLY A 71 -10.91 -2.87 1.90
C GLY A 71 -11.34 -3.70 0.70
N SER A 72 -12.64 -3.72 0.43
CA SER A 72 -13.16 -4.59 -0.61
C SER A 72 -12.52 -4.31 -1.96
N GLN A 73 -12.33 -3.03 -2.29
CA GLN A 73 -11.73 -2.68 -3.57
C GLN A 73 -10.25 -3.04 -3.60
N LEU A 74 -9.52 -2.75 -2.51
CA LEU A 74 -8.09 -3.01 -2.47
C LEU A 74 -7.77 -4.49 -2.45
N ASN A 75 -8.68 -5.30 -1.92
CA ASN A 75 -8.45 -6.74 -1.85
C ASN A 75 -8.52 -7.41 -3.21
N THR A 76 -8.92 -6.69 -4.25
CA THR A 76 -8.94 -7.25 -5.60
C THR A 76 -7.59 -7.19 -6.29
N PHE A 77 -6.64 -6.45 -5.74
CA PHE A 77 -5.31 -6.30 -6.35
C PHE A 77 -4.36 -7.32 -5.76
N ASN A 78 -3.39 -7.75 -6.59
CA ASN A 78 -2.42 -8.72 -6.13
C ASN A 78 -1.09 -8.03 -5.79
N ALA A 79 -0.09 -8.84 -5.47
CA ALA A 79 1.19 -8.33 -4.98
C ALA A 79 1.85 -7.38 -5.98
N THR A 80 1.65 -7.58 -7.29
CA THR A 80 2.33 -6.76 -8.28
C THR A 80 1.98 -5.29 -8.17
N SER A 81 0.81 -4.96 -7.62
CA SER A 81 0.43 -3.57 -7.42
C SER A 81 1.32 -2.85 -6.42
N TYR A 82 1.99 -3.59 -5.53
CA TYR A 82 2.70 -3.01 -4.39
C TYR A 82 4.18 -3.36 -4.34
N GLU A 83 4.66 -4.20 -5.24
CA GLU A 83 6.01 -4.74 -5.17
C GLU A 83 7.09 -3.66 -5.23
N VAL A 84 8.27 -3.99 -4.70
CA VAL A 84 9.44 -3.12 -4.70
C VAL A 84 9.16 -1.83 -3.95
N ASN A 85 8.62 -2.02 -2.76
CA ASN A 85 8.51 -1.02 -1.70
C ASN A 85 9.00 -1.74 -0.45
N PRO A 86 10.30 -1.70 -0.15
CA PRO A 86 10.87 -2.60 0.89
C PRO A 86 10.24 -2.44 2.25
N SER A 87 9.67 -1.27 2.55
CA SER A 87 9.09 -1.02 3.86
C SER A 87 7.59 -1.24 3.94
N LEU A 88 6.97 -1.71 2.85
CA LEU A 88 5.56 -2.08 2.89
C LEU A 88 5.41 -3.50 3.44
N CYS A 89 4.30 -3.74 4.12
CA CYS A 89 4.01 -5.04 4.70
C CYS A 89 2.51 -5.32 4.64
N GLY A 90 2.16 -6.59 4.85
CA GLY A 90 0.77 -6.99 4.90
C GLY A 90 0.26 -7.49 3.57
N PHE A 91 -0.94 -8.11 3.62
CA PHE A 91 -1.56 -8.68 2.43
C PHE A 91 -1.72 -7.63 1.33
N PRO A 92 -1.45 -7.93 0.07
CA PRO A 92 -1.11 -9.24 -0.51
C PRO A 92 0.38 -9.53 -0.61
N LEU A 93 1.23 -8.72 0.03
CA LEU A 93 2.65 -9.01 0.04
C LEU A 93 2.94 -10.17 0.98
N PRO A 94 4.01 -10.94 0.72
CA PRO A 94 4.33 -12.08 1.59
C PRO A 94 4.89 -11.67 2.94
N ASN A 95 5.47 -10.48 3.05
CA ASN A 95 6.05 -10.05 4.32
C ASN A 95 4.99 -9.47 5.24
N LYS A 96 4.97 -9.98 6.47
CA LYS A 96 4.02 -9.53 7.47
C LYS A 96 4.56 -8.30 8.18
N CYS A 97 3.64 -7.49 8.67
CA CYS A 97 4.02 -6.35 9.50
C CYS A 97 4.49 -6.85 10.86
N LEU A 98 5.39 -6.10 11.48
CA LEU A 98 6.03 -6.55 12.71
C LEU A 98 5.04 -6.90 13.81
N GLY A 99 3.96 -6.13 13.93
CA GLY A 99 2.98 -6.41 14.96
C GLY A 99 2.30 -7.75 14.79
N GLU A 100 2.13 -8.22 13.57
CA GLU A 100 1.49 -9.48 13.30
C GLU A 100 2.37 -10.66 13.69
N GLU A 101 3.68 -10.50 13.60
CA GLU A 101 4.60 -11.57 13.94
C GLU A 101 4.68 -11.79 15.44
N MET A 102 4.28 -10.84 16.21
CA MET A 102 4.38 -10.89 17.67
C MET A 102 3.22 -11.63 18.33
N THR A 103 2.24 -11.99 17.61
CA THR A 103 1.10 -12.68 18.21
C THR A 103 1.43 -14.13 18.45
N TRP A 104 1.33 -14.30 19.27
CA TRP A 104 1.44 -15.47 19.61
C TRP A 104 1.54 -16.48 19.73
N ASN A 105 1.98 -16.62 19.69
CA ASN A 105 2.12 -17.31 19.75
C ASN A 105 3.01 -17.31 19.85
N SER A 106 3.41 -16.74 19.90
CA SER A 106 4.05 -16.47 20.11
C SER A 106 4.76 -16.36 20.63
N VAL A 107 4.89 -16.54 20.94
CA VAL A 107 5.43 -16.41 21.52
C VAL A 107 6.17 -16.83 21.48
N GLU A 108 6.40 -17.36 21.31
CA GLU A 108 6.93 -17.66 21.37
C GLU A 108 7.91 -17.50 20.91
N ASN A 109 8.12 -17.88 20.58
CA ASN A 109 8.85 -17.45 20.45
C ASN A 109 9.75 -17.06 20.16
N ARG A 110 10.21 -17.27 20.31
CA ARG A 110 10.78 -16.57 20.44
C ARG A 110 11.51 -16.24 20.59
N GLY A 111 11.84 -16.77 20.45
CA GLY A 111 12.25 -16.31 21.02
C GLY A 111 13.05 -15.97 20.79
N ASN A 112 13.33 -16.58 20.69
CA ASN A 112 13.60 -15.91 20.97
C ASN A 112 14.05 -15.38 20.67
N GLU A 113 14.30 -15.93 20.65
CA GLU A 113 14.26 -15.22 20.87
C GLU A 113 14.16 -14.61 21.02
N HIS A 114 14.73 -15.34 21.17
CA HIS A 114 14.30 -14.61 21.61
C HIS A 114 13.97 -14.16 21.79
N VAL A 115 14.26 -14.90 21.84
CA VAL A 115 13.59 -14.38 22.53
C VAL A 115 13.21 -14.11 22.57
N GLY A 116 13.62 -14.67 22.73
CA GLY A 116 12.96 -14.33 23.20
C GLY A 116 12.70 -13.98 23.17
N ILE A 117 12.55 -14.26 23.20
CA ILE A 117 11.84 -13.79 23.49
C ILE A 117 11.59 -13.27 23.24
N GLN A 118 11.65 -13.71 23.32
CA GLN A 118 11.06 -13.14 23.44
C GLN A 118 10.67 -12.58 23.28
N GLU A 119 10.93 -13.37 23.49
CA GLU A 119 10.25 -12.84 23.70
C GLU A 119 9.94 -12.37 23.46
#